data_5444ca22b5959db625dd96281e5b2241
#
_entry.id   5444ca22b5959db625dd96281e5b2241
#
_cell.length_a   1.000
_cell.length_b   1.000
_cell.length_c   1.000
_cell.angle_alpha   90.00
_cell.angle_beta   90.00
_cell.angle_gamma   90.00
#
_symmetry.space_group_name_H-M   'P 1'
#
loop_
_entity.id
_entity.type
_entity.pdbx_description
1 polymer ?
#
loop_
_entity_poly.entity_id
_entity_poly.type
_entity_poly.pdbx_seq_one_letter_code
_entity_poly.pdbx_strand_id
1 'polypeptide(L)'
;PIKFWGKGSSFAQIKEIAGDFRILNNPYQGTRGDELDGMPLLKKVGGDLEVSGCPNIVNMQTFMMALQEIGGKLIYKNNPKVVSLSGFESLKSIGNGIEISRNGNTDGEIPTYGSTGRPGWCMVKAWIEDEIVKSTSDVILTYSDGELVDLSMIEACDGFNPSKDDGIPKDYEINGAREMQLFLEGPKGKAVNLTIKGEDITQEMMNQVQYRIESVSGVVTWDNLSIESTRHFFNVIDCQGGIIIKNCPKLVDPSGFQEAPDKYRIIHGDFIIENCPNFACGGFQGWSSFNCITKVEGDLRLIGIVTSNVNSETF
;
A
#
# COMPACT_ATOMS: atom_id res chain seq x y z
N PRO A 1 16.89 -7.56 23.09
CA PRO A 1 16.26 -7.08 21.86
C PRO A 1 14.75 -7.09 22.05
N ILE A 2 14.14 -5.91 21.96
CA ILE A 2 12.68 -5.79 21.99
C ILE A 2 12.18 -6.32 20.65
N LYS A 3 11.34 -7.36 20.67
CA LYS A 3 10.66 -7.83 19.45
C LYS A 3 9.48 -6.89 19.20
N PHE A 4 9.60 -6.01 18.22
CA PHE A 4 8.53 -5.09 17.80
C PHE A 4 7.44 -5.75 16.95
N TRP A 5 7.50 -7.07 16.66
CA TRP A 5 7.03 -7.68 15.44
C TRP A 5 6.14 -8.91 15.67
N GLY A 6 4.98 -8.89 15.07
CA GLY A 6 4.03 -9.98 15.02
C GLY A 6 2.59 -9.46 14.90
N LYS A 7 1.65 -10.29 14.44
CA LYS A 7 0.22 -9.97 14.48
C LYS A 7 -0.14 -9.52 15.91
N GLY A 8 -0.48 -8.23 16.08
CA GLY A 8 -0.70 -7.62 17.38
C GLY A 8 0.51 -6.82 17.91
N SER A 9 1.20 -6.07 17.04
CA SER A 9 2.30 -5.20 17.48
C SER A 9 1.82 -4.34 18.65
N SER A 10 2.59 -4.33 19.74
CA SER A 10 2.28 -3.57 20.96
C SER A 10 2.17 -2.06 20.71
N PHE A 11 2.59 -1.59 19.54
CA PHE A 11 2.65 -0.18 19.15
C PHE A 11 1.68 0.20 18.01
N ALA A 12 0.82 -0.73 17.56
CA ALA A 12 -0.10 -0.49 16.44
C ALA A 12 -1.08 0.68 16.66
N GLN A 13 -1.32 1.07 17.91
CA GLN A 13 -2.23 2.15 18.27
C GLN A 13 -1.53 3.52 18.45
N ILE A 14 -0.21 3.59 18.34
CA ILE A 14 0.51 4.86 18.47
C ILE A 14 0.24 5.72 17.25
N LYS A 15 -0.23 6.94 17.50
CA LYS A 15 -0.55 7.95 16.47
C LYS A 15 0.44 9.09 16.44
N GLU A 16 1.11 9.35 17.56
CA GLU A 16 2.04 10.47 17.71
C GLU A 16 3.15 10.10 18.71
N ILE A 17 4.37 10.56 18.40
CA ILE A 17 5.54 10.54 19.27
C ILE A 17 5.98 11.99 19.42
N ALA A 18 5.98 12.53 20.64
CA ALA A 18 6.29 13.95 20.89
C ALA A 18 7.78 14.31 20.71
N GLY A 19 8.67 13.36 20.98
CA GLY A 19 10.12 13.52 20.83
C GLY A 19 10.66 12.80 19.61
N ASP A 20 11.92 12.37 19.72
CA ASP A 20 12.58 11.60 18.67
C ASP A 20 12.07 10.17 18.59
N PHE A 21 12.11 9.61 17.39
CA PHE A 21 11.89 8.20 17.16
C PHE A 21 13.09 7.60 16.42
N ARG A 22 13.76 6.62 17.04
CA ARG A 22 14.99 6.06 16.51
C ARG A 22 14.97 4.54 16.47
N ILE A 23 15.32 3.97 15.32
CA ILE A 23 15.57 2.55 15.10
C ILE A 23 17.02 2.39 14.67
N LEU A 24 17.86 1.92 15.58
CA LEU A 24 19.30 1.88 15.38
C LEU A 24 19.83 0.44 15.44
N ASN A 25 20.65 0.06 14.46
CA ASN A 25 21.39 -1.21 14.45
C ASN A 25 20.48 -2.43 14.75
N ASN A 26 19.26 -2.41 14.21
CA ASN A 26 18.31 -3.48 14.45
C ASN A 26 18.50 -4.59 13.43
N PRO A 27 18.97 -5.81 13.85
CA PRO A 27 19.24 -6.92 12.95
C PRO A 27 17.98 -7.73 12.58
N TYR A 28 16.79 -7.19 12.83
CA TYR A 28 15.55 -7.90 12.67
C TYR A 28 15.37 -8.46 11.26
N GLN A 29 14.95 -9.73 11.20
CA GLN A 29 14.48 -10.39 9.98
C GLN A 29 12.98 -10.61 10.15
N GLY A 30 12.17 -9.91 9.36
CA GLY A 30 10.72 -10.10 9.34
C GLY A 30 10.35 -11.55 9.02
N THR A 31 9.25 -12.03 9.58
CA THR A 31 8.71 -13.38 9.29
C THR A 31 8.10 -13.48 7.90
N ARG A 32 7.97 -12.38 7.18
CA ARG A 32 7.59 -12.25 5.77
C ARG A 32 8.67 -11.54 4.96
N GLY A 33 9.92 -11.83 5.30
CA GLY A 33 11.05 -11.48 4.48
C GLY A 33 11.21 -10.03 4.20
N ASP A 34 11.23 -9.10 5.11
CA ASP A 34 11.80 -7.80 4.80
C ASP A 34 11.00 -6.55 5.23
N GLU A 35 9.81 -6.71 5.82
CA GLU A 35 8.99 -5.57 6.22
C GLU A 35 9.01 -5.34 7.73
N LEU A 36 9.10 -4.09 8.14
CA LEU A 36 8.88 -3.67 9.51
C LEU A 36 7.39 -3.45 9.76
N ASP A 37 6.70 -4.40 10.37
CA ASP A 37 5.35 -4.20 10.89
C ASP A 37 5.41 -3.49 12.23
N GLY A 38 4.73 -2.34 12.42
CA GLY A 38 4.86 -1.76 13.75
C GLY A 38 3.87 -0.66 14.12
N MET A 39 3.81 0.41 13.39
CA MET A 39 3.05 1.61 13.74
C MET A 39 2.22 2.16 12.58
N PRO A 40 1.27 1.38 12.05
CA PRO A 40 0.52 1.76 10.84
C PRO A 40 -0.33 3.03 11.03
N LEU A 41 -0.57 3.44 12.27
CA LEU A 41 -1.35 4.64 12.59
C LEU A 41 -0.49 5.85 12.97
N LEU A 42 0.84 5.71 13.00
CA LEU A 42 1.74 6.82 13.36
C LEU A 42 1.67 7.93 12.32
N LYS A 43 1.20 9.09 12.73
CA LYS A 43 1.02 10.29 11.86
C LYS A 43 2.06 11.36 12.10
N LYS A 44 2.66 11.40 13.29
CA LYS A 44 3.56 12.47 13.69
C LYS A 44 4.69 11.99 14.58
N VAL A 45 5.89 12.47 14.27
CA VAL A 45 7.07 12.45 15.13
C VAL A 45 7.47 13.91 15.39
N GLY A 46 7.44 14.34 16.65
CA GLY A 46 7.70 15.74 17.02
C GLY A 46 9.17 16.15 16.97
N GLY A 47 10.08 15.21 17.16
CA GLY A 47 11.53 15.37 17.02
C GLY A 47 12.07 14.75 15.73
N ASP A 48 13.29 14.20 15.81
CA ASP A 48 13.92 13.51 14.69
C ASP A 48 13.35 12.11 14.50
N LEU A 49 13.28 11.70 13.25
CA LEU A 49 13.04 10.31 12.86
C LEU A 49 14.33 9.72 12.30
N GLU A 50 14.88 8.72 12.98
CA GLU A 50 16.12 8.05 12.54
C GLU A 50 15.91 6.55 12.39
N VAL A 51 16.25 6.02 11.21
CA VAL A 51 16.36 4.59 10.94
C VAL A 51 17.74 4.34 10.33
N SER A 52 18.63 3.77 11.11
CA SER A 52 20.02 3.62 10.66
C SER A 52 20.66 2.30 11.10
N GLY A 53 21.55 1.78 10.23
CA GLY A 53 22.33 0.56 10.52
C GLY A 53 21.48 -0.71 10.63
N CYS A 54 20.36 -0.77 9.95
CA CYS A 54 19.42 -1.89 10.00
C CYS A 54 19.64 -2.82 8.80
N PRO A 55 20.34 -3.95 8.95
CA PRO A 55 20.86 -4.73 7.82
C PRO A 55 19.79 -5.49 7.03
N ASN A 56 18.58 -5.58 7.53
CA ASN A 56 17.52 -6.38 6.91
C ASN A 56 16.25 -5.58 6.55
N ILE A 57 16.26 -4.27 6.74
CA ILE A 57 15.16 -3.41 6.29
C ILE A 57 15.22 -3.27 4.76
N VAL A 58 14.09 -3.49 4.11
CA VAL A 58 13.92 -3.32 2.66
C VAL A 58 13.14 -2.05 2.35
N ASN A 59 12.12 -1.75 3.11
CA ASN A 59 11.33 -0.51 3.04
C ASN A 59 10.63 -0.23 4.38
N MET A 60 9.88 0.88 4.44
CA MET A 60 9.13 1.28 5.64
C MET A 60 7.60 1.25 5.41
N GLN A 61 7.15 0.65 4.31
CA GLN A 61 5.76 0.74 3.85
C GLN A 61 4.73 0.35 4.91
N THR A 62 4.87 -0.81 5.52
CA THR A 62 3.91 -1.28 6.55
C THR A 62 4.11 -0.59 7.89
N PHE A 63 5.26 0.03 8.10
CA PHE A 63 5.63 0.64 9.38
C PHE A 63 5.18 2.09 9.52
N MET A 64 5.35 2.91 8.47
CA MET A 64 5.16 4.36 8.53
C MET A 64 4.24 4.94 7.47
N MET A 65 3.42 4.12 6.80
CA MET A 65 2.57 4.57 5.69
C MET A 65 1.61 5.72 6.02
N ALA A 66 1.28 5.91 7.29
CA ALA A 66 0.40 7.00 7.73
C ALA A 66 1.16 8.25 8.19
N LEU A 67 2.51 8.24 8.17
CA LEU A 67 3.32 9.31 8.69
C LEU A 67 3.22 10.56 7.83
N GLN A 68 2.82 11.68 8.42
CA GLN A 68 2.57 12.95 7.76
C GLN A 68 3.53 14.06 8.19
N GLU A 69 4.05 14.00 9.41
CA GLU A 69 4.84 15.08 9.98
C GLU A 69 6.05 14.56 10.76
N ILE A 70 7.21 15.14 10.47
CA ILE A 70 8.44 15.01 11.23
C ILE A 70 8.85 16.42 11.63
N GLY A 71 8.83 16.73 12.94
CA GLY A 71 9.16 18.06 13.43
C GLY A 71 10.65 18.36 13.38
N GLY A 72 11.49 17.35 13.47
CA GLY A 72 12.94 17.39 13.34
C GLY A 72 13.43 16.98 11.96
N LYS A 73 14.55 16.26 11.94
CA LYS A 73 15.21 15.73 10.75
C LYS A 73 14.76 14.31 10.43
N LEU A 74 14.62 13.99 9.15
CA LEU A 74 14.52 12.61 8.67
C LEU A 74 15.93 12.06 8.40
N ILE A 75 16.32 11.01 9.12
CA ILE A 75 17.62 10.34 8.96
C ILE A 75 17.36 8.88 8.58
N TYR A 76 17.68 8.52 7.36
CA TYR A 76 17.50 7.17 6.82
C TYR A 76 18.80 6.73 6.16
N LYS A 77 19.64 5.98 6.90
CA LYS A 77 21.01 5.71 6.44
C LYS A 77 21.57 4.35 6.83
N ASN A 78 22.57 3.91 6.08
CA ASN A 78 23.33 2.68 6.34
C ASN A 78 22.43 1.44 6.47
N ASN A 79 21.39 1.33 5.64
CA ASN A 79 20.46 0.21 5.61
C ASN A 79 20.70 -0.57 4.30
N PRO A 80 21.59 -1.58 4.28
CA PRO A 80 22.15 -2.12 3.03
C PRO A 80 21.19 -2.92 2.17
N LYS A 81 20.01 -3.29 2.66
CA LYS A 81 18.99 -3.99 1.87
C LYS A 81 17.83 -3.11 1.46
N VAL A 82 17.85 -1.84 1.79
CA VAL A 82 16.79 -0.92 1.36
C VAL A 82 16.72 -0.86 -0.16
N VAL A 83 15.55 -1.10 -0.68
CA VAL A 83 15.25 -1.03 -2.13
C VAL A 83 14.22 0.04 -2.43
N SER A 84 13.63 0.67 -1.41
CA SER A 84 12.55 1.64 -1.59
C SER A 84 12.41 2.60 -0.39
N LEU A 85 12.01 3.83 -0.67
CA LEU A 85 11.56 4.81 0.32
C LEU A 85 10.06 4.68 0.61
N SER A 86 9.43 3.60 0.17
CA SER A 86 8.02 3.31 0.47
C SER A 86 7.77 3.31 1.96
N GLY A 87 6.66 3.96 2.34
CA GLY A 87 6.30 4.24 3.73
C GLY A 87 6.40 5.72 4.11
N PHE A 88 7.03 6.53 3.25
CA PHE A 88 7.15 7.98 3.44
C PHE A 88 6.29 8.81 2.48
N GLU A 89 5.43 8.18 1.70
CA GLU A 89 4.61 8.82 0.67
C GLU A 89 3.60 9.83 1.24
N SER A 90 3.18 9.61 2.49
CA SER A 90 2.19 10.49 3.14
C SER A 90 2.81 11.73 3.81
N LEU A 91 4.14 11.91 3.75
CA LEU A 91 4.82 13.04 4.38
C LEU A 91 4.40 14.38 3.75
N LYS A 92 4.06 15.32 4.62
CA LYS A 92 3.63 16.69 4.30
C LYS A 92 4.55 17.74 4.90
N SER A 93 5.35 17.38 5.89
CA SER A 93 6.29 18.31 6.55
C SER A 93 7.46 17.57 7.20
N ILE A 94 8.68 18.10 6.96
CA ILE A 94 9.93 17.71 7.62
C ILE A 94 10.60 19.02 8.07
N GLY A 95 10.79 19.20 9.38
CA GLY A 95 11.17 20.50 9.95
C GLY A 95 12.62 20.90 9.69
N ASN A 96 13.60 19.99 9.87
CA ASN A 96 15.01 20.33 9.98
C ASN A 96 15.95 19.69 8.95
N GLY A 97 15.42 19.29 7.79
CA GLY A 97 16.23 18.71 6.73
C GLY A 97 16.17 17.18 6.66
N ILE A 98 16.96 16.62 5.78
CA ILE A 98 16.96 15.18 5.49
C ILE A 98 18.37 14.63 5.32
N GLU A 99 18.59 13.40 5.76
CA GLU A 99 19.77 12.61 5.48
C GLU A 99 19.33 11.23 4.97
N ILE A 100 19.46 11.01 3.67
CA ILE A 100 19.20 9.71 3.04
C ILE A 100 20.50 9.27 2.40
N SER A 101 21.21 8.37 3.07
CA SER A 101 22.58 8.10 2.69
C SER A 101 22.98 6.63 2.90
N ARG A 102 23.80 6.11 1.99
CA ARG A 102 24.41 4.77 2.10
C ARG A 102 23.39 3.66 2.38
N ASN A 103 22.20 3.78 1.83
CA ASN A 103 21.22 2.70 1.84
C ASN A 103 21.52 1.73 0.68
N GLY A 104 20.97 0.52 0.76
CA GLY A 104 21.17 -0.49 -0.28
C GLY A 104 20.60 -0.05 -1.63
N ASN A 105 20.73 -0.85 -2.59
CA ASN A 105 20.42 -0.70 -4.01
C ASN A 105 19.88 0.67 -4.49
N THR A 106 20.69 1.68 -4.32
CA THR A 106 20.47 3.02 -4.86
C THR A 106 21.23 3.21 -6.17
N ASP A 107 21.87 2.15 -6.70
CA ASP A 107 22.82 2.22 -7.80
C ASP A 107 22.17 2.05 -9.20
N GLY A 108 20.87 2.24 -9.30
CA GLY A 108 20.21 2.37 -10.61
C GLY A 108 19.87 1.07 -11.33
N GLU A 109 20.21 -0.10 -10.82
CA GLU A 109 19.59 -1.33 -11.27
C GLU A 109 18.20 -1.44 -10.64
N ILE A 110 17.19 -1.32 -11.47
CA ILE A 110 15.78 -1.42 -11.13
C ILE A 110 15.52 -2.85 -10.65
N PRO A 111 15.40 -3.12 -9.35
CA PRO A 111 14.73 -4.34 -8.95
C PRO A 111 13.29 -4.23 -9.40
N THR A 112 12.75 -5.27 -9.93
CA THR A 112 11.43 -5.35 -10.55
C THR A 112 10.26 -5.15 -9.60
N TYR A 113 10.52 -4.72 -8.35
CA TYR A 113 9.48 -4.53 -7.34
C TYR A 113 9.90 -3.47 -6.32
N GLY A 114 9.18 -2.33 -6.30
CA GLY A 114 9.34 -1.33 -5.25
C GLY A 114 10.72 -0.69 -5.16
N SER A 115 11.37 -0.52 -6.28
CA SER A 115 12.76 -0.09 -6.29
C SER A 115 12.89 1.40 -6.06
N THR A 116 13.80 1.76 -5.20
CA THR A 116 14.36 3.10 -5.03
C THR A 116 15.18 3.56 -6.22
N GLY A 117 15.08 2.88 -7.34
CA GLY A 117 15.54 3.45 -8.55
C GLY A 117 15.05 4.89 -8.63
N ARG A 118 14.33 5.20 -9.62
CA ARG A 118 13.75 6.52 -9.81
C ARG A 118 12.71 6.96 -8.79
N PRO A 119 11.75 6.07 -8.29
CA PRO A 119 10.68 6.55 -7.42
C PRO A 119 11.16 7.18 -6.12
N GLY A 120 12.13 6.59 -5.46
CA GLY A 120 12.63 7.12 -4.18
C GLY A 120 13.26 8.50 -4.31
N TRP A 121 14.15 8.69 -5.26
CA TRP A 121 14.82 9.97 -5.44
C TRP A 121 13.91 11.04 -6.04
N CYS A 122 12.98 10.69 -6.94
CA CYS A 122 12.02 11.65 -7.45
C CYS A 122 11.05 12.13 -6.36
N MET A 123 10.70 11.28 -5.40
CA MET A 123 9.93 11.66 -4.22
C MET A 123 10.71 12.65 -3.34
N VAL A 124 12.01 12.39 -3.10
CA VAL A 124 12.88 13.32 -2.36
C VAL A 124 13.00 14.66 -3.07
N LYS A 125 13.15 14.64 -4.41
CA LYS A 125 13.15 15.85 -5.23
C LYS A 125 11.85 16.64 -5.03
N ALA A 126 10.69 15.98 -5.11
CA ALA A 126 9.40 16.61 -4.88
C ALA A 126 9.26 17.18 -3.47
N TRP A 127 9.77 16.49 -2.43
CA TRP A 127 9.75 17.03 -1.06
C TRP A 127 10.53 18.34 -0.92
N ILE A 128 11.60 18.50 -1.68
CA ILE A 128 12.41 19.72 -1.67
C ILE A 128 11.74 20.83 -2.49
N GLU A 129 11.29 20.51 -3.70
CA GLU A 129 10.65 21.44 -4.63
C GLU A 129 9.30 21.97 -4.10
N ASP A 130 8.52 21.11 -3.42
CA ASP A 130 7.23 21.48 -2.83
C ASP A 130 7.35 21.96 -1.37
N GLU A 131 8.56 22.28 -0.91
CA GLU A 131 8.83 22.83 0.43
C GLU A 131 8.31 21.93 1.58
N ILE A 132 8.18 20.62 1.37
CA ILE A 132 7.89 19.67 2.44
C ILE A 132 9.07 19.62 3.43
N VAL A 133 10.29 19.66 2.91
CA VAL A 133 11.51 19.85 3.70
C VAL A 133 11.65 21.35 3.97
N LYS A 134 11.40 21.78 5.22
CA LYS A 134 11.39 23.21 5.60
C LYS A 134 12.78 23.82 5.68
N SER A 135 13.82 23.02 5.91
CA SER A 135 15.21 23.46 5.94
C SER A 135 16.05 22.69 4.95
N THR A 136 16.44 23.36 3.87
CA THR A 136 17.31 22.77 2.83
C THR A 136 18.81 22.92 3.15
N SER A 137 19.16 23.61 4.22
CA SER A 137 20.56 23.79 4.64
C SER A 137 21.20 22.51 5.17
N ASP A 138 20.41 21.51 5.56
CA ASP A 138 20.85 20.23 6.09
C ASP A 138 20.24 19.06 5.27
N VAL A 139 20.58 19.03 3.99
CA VAL A 139 20.18 17.99 3.04
C VAL A 139 21.41 17.19 2.64
N ILE A 140 21.44 15.90 3.03
CA ILE A 140 22.51 14.97 2.70
C ILE A 140 21.91 13.79 1.95
N LEU A 141 22.21 13.66 0.67
CA LEU A 141 21.71 12.60 -0.19
C LEU A 141 22.90 11.89 -0.86
N THR A 142 23.05 10.60 -0.57
CA THR A 142 24.08 9.79 -1.21
C THR A 142 23.58 8.43 -1.64
N TYR A 143 24.16 7.90 -2.70
CA TYR A 143 24.01 6.51 -3.11
C TYR A 143 24.64 5.54 -2.10
N SER A 144 24.52 4.24 -2.36
CA SER A 144 25.05 3.17 -1.50
C SER A 144 26.57 3.24 -1.32
N ASP A 145 27.30 3.63 -2.36
CA ASP A 145 28.75 3.82 -2.34
C ASP A 145 29.21 5.13 -1.66
N GLY A 146 28.26 6.04 -1.38
CA GLY A 146 28.51 7.33 -0.77
C GLY A 146 28.69 8.48 -1.75
N GLU A 147 28.57 8.26 -3.06
CA GLU A 147 28.51 9.35 -4.04
C GLU A 147 27.28 10.24 -3.80
N LEU A 148 27.42 11.54 -4.04
CA LEU A 148 26.34 12.50 -3.88
C LEU A 148 25.27 12.31 -4.98
N VAL A 149 24.01 12.37 -4.58
CA VAL A 149 22.88 12.35 -5.51
C VAL A 149 22.68 13.74 -6.11
N ASP A 150 22.77 13.84 -7.43
CA ASP A 150 22.41 15.05 -8.17
C ASP A 150 20.91 15.01 -8.52
N LEU A 151 20.09 15.71 -7.73
CA LEU A 151 18.64 15.77 -7.96
C LEU A 151 18.28 16.46 -9.29
N SER A 152 19.18 17.25 -9.89
CA SER A 152 18.91 17.86 -11.20
C SER A 152 18.81 16.81 -12.32
N MET A 153 19.50 15.68 -12.14
CA MET A 153 19.50 14.56 -13.08
C MET A 153 18.35 13.57 -12.83
N ILE A 154 17.59 13.75 -11.73
CA ILE A 154 16.46 12.88 -11.41
C ILE A 154 15.21 13.39 -12.13
N GLU A 155 14.55 12.52 -12.89
CA GLU A 155 13.25 12.80 -13.50
C GLU A 155 12.19 13.00 -12.41
N ALA A 156 11.20 13.85 -12.70
CA ALA A 156 10.04 13.99 -11.82
C ALA A 156 9.28 12.66 -11.71
N CYS A 157 8.70 12.36 -10.56
CA CYS A 157 7.81 11.22 -10.40
C CYS A 157 6.54 11.41 -11.22
N ASP A 158 6.29 10.51 -12.16
CA ASP A 158 5.01 10.49 -12.86
C ASP A 158 3.89 10.17 -11.86
N GLY A 159 2.99 11.15 -11.66
CA GLY A 159 1.83 10.99 -10.77
C GLY A 159 2.10 11.17 -9.26
N PHE A 160 3.36 11.32 -8.82
CA PHE A 160 3.65 11.66 -7.44
C PHE A 160 3.68 13.19 -7.26
N ASN A 161 2.75 13.72 -6.49
CA ASN A 161 2.77 15.11 -6.07
C ASN A 161 2.25 15.18 -4.62
N PRO A 162 3.16 15.19 -3.63
CA PRO A 162 2.80 15.15 -2.23
C PRO A 162 2.02 16.38 -1.77
N SER A 163 2.19 17.53 -2.45
CA SER A 163 1.46 18.76 -2.13
C SER A 163 0.07 18.82 -2.76
N LYS A 164 -0.21 18.00 -3.77
CA LYS A 164 -1.49 17.99 -4.51
C LYS A 164 -2.45 16.88 -4.10
N ASP A 165 -2.10 16.00 -3.18
CA ASP A 165 -3.10 15.12 -2.60
C ASP A 165 -3.86 15.90 -1.53
N ASP A 166 -4.87 16.61 -2.02
CA ASP A 166 -5.78 17.46 -1.25
C ASP A 166 -6.76 16.67 -0.38
N GLY A 167 -6.60 15.33 -0.36
CA GLY A 167 -7.51 14.42 0.33
C GLY A 167 -8.89 14.31 -0.34
N ILE A 168 -9.06 14.94 -1.52
CA ILE A 168 -10.30 14.86 -2.30
C ILE A 168 -10.38 13.48 -2.94
N PRO A 169 -11.46 12.71 -2.73
CA PRO A 169 -11.67 11.44 -3.40
C PRO A 169 -11.70 11.66 -4.92
N LYS A 170 -11.00 10.80 -5.66
CA LYS A 170 -10.93 10.87 -7.12
C LYS A 170 -11.08 9.48 -7.75
N ASP A 171 -11.31 9.46 -9.05
CA ASP A 171 -11.32 8.22 -9.83
C ASP A 171 -9.89 7.75 -10.06
N TYR A 172 -9.70 6.43 -9.92
CA TYR A 172 -8.46 5.76 -10.29
C TYR A 172 -8.76 4.71 -11.35
N GLU A 173 -8.00 4.74 -12.43
CA GLU A 173 -7.95 3.69 -13.43
C GLU A 173 -6.51 3.22 -13.57
N ILE A 174 -6.28 1.93 -13.33
CA ILE A 174 -4.96 1.31 -13.26
C ILE A 174 -4.92 0.19 -14.29
N ASN A 175 -4.07 0.32 -15.31
CA ASN A 175 -3.97 -0.61 -16.42
C ASN A 175 -2.59 -1.30 -16.41
N GLY A 176 -2.54 -2.50 -15.84
CA GLY A 176 -1.34 -3.32 -15.77
C GLY A 176 -0.41 -3.03 -14.59
N ALA A 177 0.59 -3.89 -14.47
CA ALA A 177 1.51 -3.90 -13.32
C ALA A 177 2.31 -2.60 -13.16
N ARG A 178 2.69 -1.97 -14.28
CA ARG A 178 3.45 -0.72 -14.22
C ARG A 178 2.65 0.43 -13.59
N GLU A 179 1.40 0.63 -14.04
CA GLU A 179 0.54 1.66 -13.45
C GLU A 179 0.15 1.32 -12.02
N MET A 180 -0.05 0.03 -11.71
CA MET A 180 -0.27 -0.43 -10.35
C MET A 180 0.92 -0.07 -9.44
N GLN A 181 2.13 -0.25 -9.89
CA GLN A 181 3.32 0.11 -9.13
C GLN A 181 3.36 1.61 -8.84
N LEU A 182 3.15 2.45 -9.85
CA LEU A 182 3.07 3.91 -9.67
C LEU A 182 1.94 4.31 -8.72
N PHE A 183 0.79 3.66 -8.83
CA PHE A 183 -0.34 3.89 -7.93
C PHE A 183 0.01 3.55 -6.47
N LEU A 184 0.69 2.42 -6.24
CA LEU A 184 1.08 1.97 -4.90
C LEU A 184 2.13 2.88 -4.23
N GLU A 185 2.89 3.62 -5.00
CA GLU A 185 3.87 4.61 -4.52
C GLU A 185 3.22 5.94 -4.07
N GLY A 186 1.96 6.15 -4.38
CA GLY A 186 1.25 7.38 -4.01
C GLY A 186 0.83 7.42 -2.53
N PRO A 187 0.42 8.59 -2.04
CA PRO A 187 -0.04 8.76 -0.67
C PRO A 187 -1.36 8.02 -0.42
N LYS A 188 -1.61 7.64 0.84
CA LYS A 188 -2.87 6.99 1.23
C LYS A 188 -4.03 7.98 1.09
N GLY A 189 -5.06 7.58 0.35
CA GLY A 189 -6.21 8.43 0.04
C GLY A 189 -7.53 7.68 -0.05
N LYS A 190 -8.53 8.37 -0.57
CA LYS A 190 -9.87 7.84 -0.84
C LYS A 190 -10.14 7.85 -2.34
N ALA A 191 -10.89 6.89 -2.82
CA ALA A 191 -11.32 6.85 -4.20
C ALA A 191 -12.83 7.15 -4.32
N VAL A 192 -13.23 7.78 -5.42
CA VAL A 192 -14.62 7.76 -5.88
C VAL A 192 -14.85 6.43 -6.55
N ASN A 193 -14.21 6.18 -7.68
CA ASN A 193 -14.22 4.89 -8.34
C ASN A 193 -12.78 4.33 -8.41
N LEU A 194 -12.65 3.00 -8.33
CA LEU A 194 -11.38 2.32 -8.45
C LEU A 194 -11.48 1.20 -9.46
N THR A 195 -10.84 1.38 -10.60
CA THR A 195 -10.77 0.37 -11.66
C THR A 195 -9.34 -0.16 -11.76
N ILE A 196 -9.19 -1.48 -11.65
CA ILE A 196 -7.92 -2.19 -11.73
C ILE A 196 -8.02 -3.25 -12.83
N LYS A 197 -7.15 -3.17 -13.85
CA LYS A 197 -7.16 -4.03 -15.03
C LYS A 197 -5.77 -4.54 -15.37
N GLY A 198 -5.63 -5.79 -15.78
CA GLY A 198 -4.40 -6.34 -16.34
C GLY A 198 -4.02 -7.69 -15.76
N GLU A 199 -3.71 -8.63 -16.65
CA GLU A 199 -3.31 -10.00 -16.27
C GLU A 199 -1.94 -10.09 -15.58
N ASP A 200 -1.14 -9.06 -15.71
CA ASP A 200 0.19 -8.92 -15.10
C ASP A 200 0.14 -8.35 -13.66
N ILE A 201 -1.05 -7.95 -13.19
CA ILE A 201 -1.24 -7.53 -11.80
C ILE A 201 -1.32 -8.77 -10.91
N THR A 202 -0.41 -8.84 -9.95
CA THR A 202 -0.25 -10.00 -9.06
C THR A 202 -1.09 -9.88 -7.79
N GLN A 203 -1.30 -11.03 -7.09
CA GLN A 203 -1.94 -11.05 -5.78
C GLN A 203 -1.20 -10.15 -4.76
N GLU A 204 0.12 -10.12 -4.82
CA GLU A 204 0.93 -9.33 -3.91
C GLU A 204 0.72 -7.82 -4.12
N MET A 205 0.65 -7.35 -5.37
CA MET A 205 0.28 -5.98 -5.69
C MET A 205 -1.11 -5.63 -5.16
N MET A 206 -2.10 -6.51 -5.36
CA MET A 206 -3.45 -6.31 -4.85
C MET A 206 -3.50 -6.25 -3.32
N ASN A 207 -2.68 -7.05 -2.63
CA ASN A 207 -2.58 -7.01 -1.17
C ASN A 207 -2.04 -5.67 -0.65
N GLN A 208 -1.29 -4.93 -1.47
CA GLN A 208 -0.73 -3.63 -1.11
C GLN A 208 -1.71 -2.47 -1.30
N VAL A 209 -2.77 -2.63 -2.09
CA VAL A 209 -3.78 -1.58 -2.33
C VAL A 209 -4.41 -1.08 -1.02
N GLN A 210 -4.55 -1.95 -0.01
CA GLN A 210 -5.02 -1.58 1.33
C GLN A 210 -4.19 -0.48 2.01
N TYR A 211 -2.92 -0.35 1.63
CA TYR A 211 -2.03 0.67 2.18
C TYR A 211 -2.17 2.00 1.43
N ARG A 212 -2.73 1.96 0.23
CA ARG A 212 -2.91 3.10 -0.66
C ARG A 212 -4.31 3.67 -0.63
N ILE A 213 -5.34 2.84 -0.49
CA ILE A 213 -6.75 3.26 -0.48
C ILE A 213 -7.39 2.88 0.85
N GLU A 214 -8.05 3.85 1.47
CA GLU A 214 -8.83 3.66 2.71
C GLU A 214 -10.27 3.24 2.41
N SER A 215 -10.88 3.91 1.43
CA SER A 215 -12.27 3.65 1.05
C SER A 215 -12.53 4.00 -0.42
N VAL A 216 -13.53 3.36 -0.98
CA VAL A 216 -14.08 3.64 -2.32
C VAL A 216 -15.57 3.94 -2.16
N SER A 217 -15.99 5.16 -2.47
CA SER A 217 -17.38 5.59 -2.30
C SER A 217 -18.30 5.17 -3.46
N GLY A 218 -17.77 4.97 -4.64
CA GLY A 218 -18.47 4.51 -5.84
C GLY A 218 -18.15 3.05 -6.19
N VAL A 219 -17.81 2.78 -7.43
CA VAL A 219 -17.65 1.42 -7.95
C VAL A 219 -16.20 0.95 -7.87
N VAL A 220 -16.02 -0.29 -7.37
CA VAL A 220 -14.77 -1.05 -7.51
C VAL A 220 -14.91 -1.98 -8.71
N THR A 221 -13.99 -1.89 -9.66
CA THR A 221 -13.94 -2.78 -10.82
C THR A 221 -12.60 -3.50 -10.91
N TRP A 222 -12.63 -4.82 -10.92
CA TRP A 222 -11.51 -5.69 -11.25
C TRP A 222 -11.74 -6.34 -12.59
N ASP A 223 -10.78 -6.27 -13.50
CA ASP A 223 -10.91 -6.81 -14.84
C ASP A 223 -9.61 -7.48 -15.30
N ASN A 224 -9.69 -8.74 -15.68
CA ASN A 224 -8.57 -9.51 -16.21
C ASN A 224 -7.36 -9.60 -15.27
N LEU A 225 -7.61 -9.84 -13.97
CA LEU A 225 -6.54 -9.96 -12.96
C LEU A 225 -6.10 -11.42 -12.79
N SER A 226 -4.79 -11.64 -12.62
CA SER A 226 -4.20 -12.95 -12.31
C SER A 226 -4.08 -13.20 -10.80
N ILE A 227 -5.16 -12.96 -10.05
CA ILE A 227 -5.23 -13.07 -8.59
C ILE A 227 -6.03 -14.29 -8.15
N GLU A 228 -5.79 -14.77 -6.94
CA GLU A 228 -6.42 -15.98 -6.37
C GLU A 228 -7.44 -15.67 -5.28
N SER A 229 -7.34 -14.51 -4.61
CA SER A 229 -8.12 -14.18 -3.42
C SER A 229 -8.59 -12.73 -3.37
N THR A 230 -9.79 -12.53 -2.83
CA THR A 230 -10.36 -11.21 -2.51
C THR A 230 -9.95 -10.70 -1.11
N ARG A 231 -9.29 -11.53 -0.31
CA ARG A 231 -9.16 -11.38 1.15
C ARG A 231 -8.58 -10.05 1.59
N HIS A 232 -7.40 -9.72 1.12
CA HIS A 232 -6.67 -8.54 1.60
C HIS A 232 -7.18 -7.21 1.03
N PHE A 233 -8.12 -7.27 0.11
CA PHE A 233 -8.75 -6.09 -0.43
C PHE A 233 -10.07 -5.82 0.30
N PHE A 234 -11.06 -6.67 0.13
CA PHE A 234 -12.40 -6.40 0.62
C PHE A 234 -12.58 -6.48 2.13
N ASN A 235 -11.73 -7.21 2.86
CA ASN A 235 -11.81 -7.20 4.33
C ASN A 235 -11.24 -5.91 4.96
N VAL A 236 -10.44 -5.14 4.23
CA VAL A 236 -9.75 -3.95 4.76
C VAL A 236 -10.31 -2.66 4.18
N ILE A 237 -10.48 -2.58 2.84
CA ILE A 237 -10.96 -1.39 2.16
C ILE A 237 -12.48 -1.29 2.30
N ASP A 238 -12.97 -0.12 2.68
CA ASP A 238 -14.40 0.16 2.76
C ASP A 238 -14.96 0.52 1.37
N CYS A 239 -15.68 -0.43 0.75
CA CYS A 239 -16.29 -0.26 -0.57
C CYS A 239 -17.78 0.04 -0.40
N GLN A 240 -18.18 1.30 -0.58
CA GLN A 240 -19.53 1.79 -0.29
C GLN A 240 -20.49 1.69 -1.48
N GLY A 241 -19.98 1.50 -2.70
CA GLY A 241 -20.77 1.44 -3.91
C GLY A 241 -20.87 0.04 -4.50
N GLY A 242 -20.86 -0.05 -5.83
CA GLY A 242 -20.93 -1.32 -6.57
C GLY A 242 -19.59 -2.06 -6.59
N ILE A 243 -19.68 -3.37 -6.82
CA ILE A 243 -18.50 -4.25 -6.94
C ILE A 243 -18.65 -5.07 -8.23
N ILE A 244 -17.68 -4.93 -9.12
CA ILE A 244 -17.65 -5.61 -10.42
C ILE A 244 -16.32 -6.36 -10.54
N ILE A 245 -16.38 -7.68 -10.61
CA ILE A 245 -15.22 -8.56 -10.79
C ILE A 245 -15.44 -9.36 -12.07
N LYS A 246 -14.55 -9.21 -13.05
CA LYS A 246 -14.72 -9.90 -14.32
C LYS A 246 -13.40 -10.38 -14.90
N ASN A 247 -13.51 -11.45 -15.70
CA ASN A 247 -12.38 -12.03 -16.43
C ASN A 247 -11.17 -12.38 -15.52
N CYS A 248 -11.42 -12.84 -14.29
CA CYS A 248 -10.37 -13.22 -13.34
C CYS A 248 -10.28 -14.76 -13.23
N PRO A 249 -9.53 -15.42 -14.15
CA PRO A 249 -9.60 -16.88 -14.28
C PRO A 249 -8.95 -17.65 -13.14
N LYS A 250 -8.08 -17.03 -12.35
CA LYS A 250 -7.41 -17.67 -11.21
C LYS A 250 -8.11 -17.41 -9.87
N LEU A 251 -9.10 -16.52 -9.84
CA LEU A 251 -9.78 -16.14 -8.61
C LEU A 251 -10.60 -17.32 -8.07
N VAL A 252 -10.25 -17.81 -6.89
CA VAL A 252 -10.89 -18.94 -6.21
C VAL A 252 -11.43 -18.59 -4.83
N ASP A 253 -10.82 -17.63 -4.12
CA ASP A 253 -11.10 -17.33 -2.71
C ASP A 253 -11.88 -16.03 -2.54
N PRO A 254 -13.16 -16.10 -2.17
CA PRO A 254 -14.02 -14.95 -1.88
C PRO A 254 -14.00 -14.50 -0.43
N SER A 255 -13.08 -14.97 0.41
CA SER A 255 -13.09 -14.75 1.87
C SER A 255 -12.98 -13.28 2.29
N GLY A 256 -12.59 -12.38 1.40
CA GLY A 256 -12.58 -10.95 1.66
C GLY A 256 -13.95 -10.39 2.07
N PHE A 257 -15.04 -10.96 1.56
CA PHE A 257 -16.40 -10.56 1.93
C PHE A 257 -16.83 -11.14 3.29
N GLN A 258 -16.33 -12.31 3.66
CA GLN A 258 -16.69 -12.99 4.92
C GLN A 258 -16.06 -12.35 6.15
N GLU A 259 -14.81 -11.88 6.03
CA GLU A 259 -14.05 -11.35 7.15
C GLU A 259 -14.47 -9.92 7.55
N ALA A 260 -15.32 -9.28 6.76
CA ALA A 260 -15.86 -7.95 7.02
C ALA A 260 -17.40 -7.91 6.88
N PRO A 261 -18.15 -8.75 7.61
CA PRO A 261 -19.58 -8.92 7.39
C PRO A 261 -20.38 -7.62 7.59
N ASP A 262 -19.95 -6.74 8.47
CA ASP A 262 -20.64 -5.47 8.72
C ASP A 262 -20.48 -4.47 7.57
N LYS A 263 -19.40 -4.56 6.78
CA LYS A 263 -19.16 -3.68 5.65
C LYS A 263 -20.02 -4.03 4.42
N TYR A 264 -20.24 -5.32 4.18
CA TYR A 264 -20.89 -5.81 2.95
C TYR A 264 -22.31 -6.35 3.20
N ARG A 265 -22.92 -5.97 4.29
CA ARG A 265 -24.32 -6.34 4.56
C ARG A 265 -25.27 -5.80 3.49
N ILE A 266 -25.00 -4.61 3.00
CA ILE A 266 -25.71 -3.98 1.90
C ILE A 266 -24.67 -3.53 0.85
N ILE A 267 -24.85 -3.98 -0.39
CA ILE A 267 -24.11 -3.45 -1.53
C ILE A 267 -24.97 -2.34 -2.14
N HIS A 268 -24.51 -1.10 -2.08
CA HIS A 268 -25.24 0.09 -2.52
C HIS A 268 -25.20 0.34 -4.03
N GLY A 269 -24.80 -0.62 -4.82
CA GLY A 269 -24.79 -0.60 -6.29
C GLY A 269 -24.88 -2.00 -6.84
N ASP A 270 -24.30 -2.21 -8.03
CA ASP A 270 -24.27 -3.52 -8.68
C ASP A 270 -23.29 -4.46 -8.00
N PHE A 271 -23.64 -5.74 -7.93
CA PHE A 271 -22.74 -6.81 -7.53
C PHE A 271 -22.62 -7.81 -8.69
N ILE A 272 -21.52 -7.71 -9.42
CA ILE A 272 -21.33 -8.45 -10.67
C ILE A 272 -20.04 -9.28 -10.57
N ILE A 273 -20.15 -10.60 -10.78
CA ILE A 273 -19.02 -11.50 -11.00
C ILE A 273 -19.24 -12.20 -12.32
N GLU A 274 -18.32 -11.97 -13.27
CA GLU A 274 -18.48 -12.43 -14.64
C GLU A 274 -17.19 -13.08 -15.16
N ASN A 275 -17.30 -14.23 -15.83
CA ASN A 275 -16.16 -14.94 -16.43
C ASN A 275 -15.02 -15.24 -15.44
N CYS A 276 -15.37 -15.67 -14.22
CA CYS A 276 -14.44 -16.11 -13.19
C CYS A 276 -14.65 -17.61 -12.93
N PRO A 277 -14.15 -18.50 -13.82
CA PRO A 277 -14.56 -19.90 -13.84
C PRO A 277 -14.12 -20.72 -12.63
N ASN A 278 -13.17 -20.25 -11.86
CA ASN A 278 -12.70 -20.93 -10.66
C ASN A 278 -13.25 -20.31 -9.36
N PHE A 279 -14.08 -19.27 -9.48
CA PHE A 279 -14.63 -18.57 -8.31
C PHE A 279 -15.59 -19.47 -7.53
N ALA A 280 -15.27 -19.76 -6.27
CA ALA A 280 -16.00 -20.71 -5.44
C ALA A 280 -17.13 -20.01 -4.65
N CYS A 281 -18.33 -19.92 -5.21
CA CYS A 281 -19.50 -19.40 -4.50
C CYS A 281 -19.92 -20.22 -3.27
N GLY A 282 -19.56 -21.51 -3.22
CA GLY A 282 -19.91 -22.44 -2.14
C GLY A 282 -19.06 -22.34 -0.88
N GLY A 283 -18.13 -21.41 -0.82
CA GLY A 283 -17.23 -21.21 0.32
C GLY A 283 -15.94 -22.01 0.27
N PHE A 284 -14.87 -21.32 0.60
CA PHE A 284 -13.58 -21.94 0.88
C PHE A 284 -13.64 -22.52 2.30
N GLN A 285 -13.29 -23.80 2.50
CA GLN A 285 -13.30 -24.49 3.79
C GLN A 285 -14.69 -24.61 4.50
N GLY A 286 -15.80 -24.68 3.73
CA GLY A 286 -17.13 -24.95 4.31
C GLY A 286 -17.89 -23.71 4.82
N TRP A 287 -17.43 -22.51 4.53
CA TRP A 287 -18.11 -21.26 4.85
C TRP A 287 -18.73 -20.66 3.58
N SER A 288 -19.99 -20.25 3.63
CA SER A 288 -20.63 -19.62 2.46
C SER A 288 -20.09 -18.22 2.25
N SER A 289 -19.63 -17.94 1.04
CA SER A 289 -18.85 -16.74 0.69
C SER A 289 -19.61 -15.42 0.81
N PHE A 290 -20.94 -15.47 0.73
CA PHE A 290 -21.79 -14.28 0.65
C PHE A 290 -22.88 -14.23 1.70
N ASN A 291 -22.81 -15.06 2.74
CA ASN A 291 -23.85 -15.11 3.78
C ASN A 291 -23.99 -13.81 4.59
N CYS A 292 -23.01 -12.90 4.49
CA CYS A 292 -23.12 -11.58 5.08
C CYS A 292 -23.94 -10.59 4.24
N ILE A 293 -24.07 -10.81 2.91
CA ILE A 293 -24.81 -9.90 2.04
C ILE A 293 -26.31 -10.16 2.19
N THR A 294 -27.03 -9.17 2.69
CA THR A 294 -28.48 -9.24 2.90
C THR A 294 -29.26 -8.43 1.86
N LYS A 295 -28.60 -7.51 1.15
CA LYS A 295 -29.20 -6.66 0.15
C LYS A 295 -28.21 -6.23 -0.91
N VAL A 296 -28.62 -6.26 -2.18
CA VAL A 296 -27.96 -5.59 -3.30
C VAL A 296 -28.94 -4.58 -3.86
N GLU A 297 -28.56 -3.30 -3.94
CA GLU A 297 -29.45 -2.22 -4.38
C GLU A 297 -29.46 -2.04 -5.89
N GLY A 298 -28.43 -2.54 -6.59
CA GLY A 298 -28.35 -2.60 -8.03
C GLY A 298 -28.59 -4.00 -8.59
N ASP A 299 -27.96 -4.31 -9.70
CA ASP A 299 -28.04 -5.63 -10.34
C ASP A 299 -27.16 -6.65 -9.62
N LEU A 300 -27.70 -7.87 -9.43
CA LEU A 300 -26.93 -9.04 -9.03
C LEU A 300 -26.71 -9.93 -10.26
N ARG A 301 -25.45 -10.07 -10.70
CA ARG A 301 -25.09 -10.91 -11.84
C ARG A 301 -23.94 -11.85 -11.49
N LEU A 302 -24.18 -13.15 -11.67
CA LEU A 302 -23.18 -14.21 -11.49
C LEU A 302 -23.13 -15.01 -12.80
N ILE A 303 -22.17 -14.70 -13.68
CA ILE A 303 -22.10 -15.21 -15.05
C ILE A 303 -20.76 -15.90 -15.28
N GLY A 304 -20.80 -17.14 -15.82
CA GLY A 304 -19.57 -17.87 -16.16
C GLY A 304 -18.70 -18.21 -14.93
N ILE A 305 -19.34 -18.46 -13.80
CA ILE A 305 -18.74 -18.99 -12.59
C ILE A 305 -19.06 -20.49 -12.48
N VAL A 306 -18.11 -21.28 -11.94
CA VAL A 306 -18.34 -22.72 -11.75
C VAL A 306 -18.98 -22.98 -10.40
N THR A 307 -20.17 -23.55 -10.41
CA THR A 307 -20.92 -23.94 -9.20
C THR A 307 -20.62 -25.37 -8.75
N SER A 308 -19.50 -25.97 -9.16
CA SER A 308 -19.24 -27.41 -9.06
C SER A 308 -19.15 -27.97 -7.62
N ASN A 309 -19.36 -27.15 -6.58
CA ASN A 309 -19.44 -27.59 -5.19
C ASN A 309 -20.54 -26.88 -4.38
N VAL A 310 -21.59 -26.42 -5.03
CA VAL A 310 -22.76 -25.90 -4.31
C VAL A 310 -23.60 -27.11 -3.87
N ASN A 311 -23.49 -27.46 -2.59
CA ASN A 311 -24.57 -28.22 -1.96
C ASN A 311 -25.84 -27.35 -2.09
N SER A 312 -26.90 -27.91 -2.64
CA SER A 312 -28.19 -27.27 -2.95
C SER A 312 -28.92 -26.66 -1.73
N GLU A 313 -28.27 -26.57 -0.59
CA GLU A 313 -28.78 -26.05 0.69
C GLU A 313 -28.28 -24.63 1.04
N THR A 314 -27.55 -23.96 0.14
CA THR A 314 -26.91 -22.66 0.44
C THR A 314 -27.49 -21.46 -0.32
N PHE A 315 -28.71 -21.58 -0.87
CA PHE A 315 -29.50 -20.47 -1.41
C PHE A 315 -30.82 -20.35 -0.66
#